data_a5c9cade7f5aa116b33e0cee08147c66
#
_entry.id   a5c9cade7f5aa116b33e0cee08147c66
#
_cell.length_a   1.000
_cell.length_b   1.000
_cell.length_c   1.000
_cell.angle_alpha   90.00
_cell.angle_beta   90.00
_cell.angle_gamma   90.00
#
_symmetry.space_group_name_H-M   'P 1'
#
loop_
_entity.id
_entity.type
_entity.pdbx_description
1 polymer ?
#
loop_
_entity_poly.entity_id
_entity_poly.type
_entity_poly.pdbx_seq_one_letter_code
_entity_poly.pdbx_strand_id
1 'polypeptide(L)'
;MTHKFTALATSLLLAPAALFAQETAPEAERISMSQAIKSAQSSIDGGVLEAEIETEGDALVYEIDLVRGESVYEVTVNAATGDVMKQSEEQLTSFLSGLFQEDELRAAGTARDVLMTALTELEGQDSTWIEEVSLDDEDDRMVYEVELTDATGERELLIDATTGEITPDD
;
A
#
# COMPACT_ATOMS: atom_id res chain seq x y z
N MET A 1 6.52 -61.86 54.52
CA MET A 1 7.14 -60.59 54.16
C MET A 1 6.45 -60.08 52.88
N THR A 2 5.54 -59.12 53.03
CA THR A 2 4.61 -58.71 51.98
C THR A 2 5.02 -57.32 51.56
N HIS A 3 5.57 -57.16 50.35
CA HIS A 3 5.88 -55.86 49.77
C HIS A 3 4.67 -55.33 49.00
N LYS A 4 4.12 -54.20 49.46
CA LYS A 4 3.06 -53.51 48.81
C LYS A 4 3.68 -52.54 47.78
N PHE A 5 3.37 -52.72 46.50
CA PHE A 5 3.67 -51.77 45.45
C PHE A 5 2.57 -50.73 45.38
N THR A 6 2.92 -49.48 45.64
CA THR A 6 2.04 -48.33 45.49
C THR A 6 2.19 -47.82 44.05
N ALA A 7 1.14 -47.93 43.26
CA ALA A 7 1.09 -47.37 41.91
C ALA A 7 0.80 -45.84 42.00
N LEU A 8 1.74 -45.08 41.50
CA LEU A 8 1.58 -43.62 41.37
C LEU A 8 0.86 -43.33 40.03
N ALA A 9 -0.38 -42.93 40.10
CA ALA A 9 -1.12 -42.50 38.92
C ALA A 9 -0.75 -41.04 38.56
N THR A 10 -0.01 -40.87 37.50
CA THR A 10 0.32 -39.54 36.94
C THR A 10 -0.84 -39.09 36.07
N SER A 11 -1.64 -38.15 36.57
CA SER A 11 -2.70 -37.50 35.81
C SER A 11 -2.07 -36.47 34.86
N LEU A 12 -2.11 -36.76 33.56
CA LEU A 12 -1.73 -35.83 32.50
C LEU A 12 -2.88 -34.86 32.28
N LEU A 13 -2.75 -33.64 32.79
CA LEU A 13 -3.65 -32.53 32.50
C LEU A 13 -3.40 -32.02 31.06
N LEU A 14 -4.28 -32.43 30.14
CA LEU A 14 -4.38 -31.75 28.82
C LEU A 14 -4.98 -30.34 29.07
N ALA A 15 -4.14 -29.32 28.96
CA ALA A 15 -4.65 -27.94 28.81
C ALA A 15 -5.26 -27.81 27.42
N PRO A 16 -6.47 -27.25 27.29
CA PRO A 16 -6.99 -26.92 25.98
C PRO A 16 -6.13 -25.79 25.39
N ALA A 17 -5.53 -26.04 24.23
CA ALA A 17 -4.95 -24.99 23.41
C ALA A 17 -6.12 -24.05 23.02
N ALA A 18 -6.15 -22.86 23.65
CA ALA A 18 -7.00 -21.80 23.16
C ALA A 18 -6.48 -21.45 21.76
N LEU A 19 -7.25 -21.82 20.73
CA LEU A 19 -7.14 -21.18 19.43
C LEU A 19 -7.48 -19.71 19.69
N PHE A 20 -6.48 -18.85 19.70
CA PHE A 20 -6.68 -17.44 19.45
C PHE A 20 -7.09 -17.36 17.98
N ALA A 21 -8.40 -17.33 17.73
CA ALA A 21 -8.89 -16.77 16.49
C ALA A 21 -8.30 -15.35 16.47
N GLN A 22 -7.39 -15.06 15.53
CA GLN A 22 -7.10 -13.70 15.16
C GLN A 22 -8.45 -13.15 14.71
N GLU A 23 -9.05 -12.37 15.59
CA GLU A 23 -10.16 -11.51 15.27
C GLU A 23 -9.54 -10.51 14.28
N THR A 24 -9.73 -10.77 12.98
CA THR A 24 -9.48 -9.74 11.96
C THR A 24 -10.32 -8.57 12.40
N ALA A 25 -9.65 -7.50 12.82
CA ALA A 25 -10.32 -6.24 13.11
C ALA A 25 -11.27 -5.96 11.94
N PRO A 26 -12.52 -5.50 12.20
CA PRO A 26 -13.40 -5.15 11.11
C PRO A 26 -12.61 -4.22 10.20
N GLU A 27 -12.54 -4.59 8.94
CA GLU A 27 -11.95 -3.78 7.89
C GLU A 27 -12.58 -2.40 8.00
N ALA A 28 -11.84 -1.46 8.59
CA ALA A 28 -12.35 -0.11 8.82
C ALA A 28 -12.76 0.40 7.44
N GLU A 29 -13.99 0.92 7.32
CA GLU A 29 -14.44 1.57 6.09
C GLU A 29 -13.37 2.59 5.71
N ARG A 30 -12.60 2.29 4.68
CA ARG A 30 -11.57 3.17 4.15
C ARG A 30 -11.92 3.54 2.72
N ILE A 31 -11.56 4.74 2.31
CA ILE A 31 -11.61 5.12 0.91
C ILE A 31 -10.61 4.29 0.10
N SER A 32 -10.82 4.18 -1.20
CA SER A 32 -9.89 3.46 -2.06
C SER A 32 -8.60 4.26 -2.32
N MET A 33 -7.53 3.59 -2.76
CA MET A 33 -6.26 4.20 -3.14
C MET A 33 -6.46 5.29 -4.20
N SER A 34 -7.25 5.00 -5.24
CA SER A 34 -7.56 5.99 -6.28
C SER A 34 -8.30 7.22 -5.74
N GLN A 35 -9.15 7.05 -4.72
CA GLN A 35 -9.83 8.18 -4.07
C GLN A 35 -8.85 8.99 -3.22
N ALA A 36 -7.92 8.35 -2.50
CA ALA A 36 -6.89 9.02 -1.74
C ALA A 36 -5.96 9.84 -2.64
N ILE A 37 -5.45 9.24 -3.71
CA ILE A 37 -4.64 9.94 -4.72
C ILE A 37 -5.38 11.15 -5.29
N LYS A 38 -6.67 11.01 -5.59
CA LYS A 38 -7.49 12.12 -6.09
C LYS A 38 -7.64 13.26 -5.08
N SER A 39 -7.74 12.91 -3.78
CA SER A 39 -7.77 13.91 -2.71
C SER A 39 -6.43 14.64 -2.61
N ALA A 40 -5.31 13.93 -2.62
CA ALA A 40 -3.97 14.52 -2.63
C ALA A 40 -3.76 15.42 -3.87
N GLN A 41 -4.12 14.94 -5.06
CA GLN A 41 -4.01 15.71 -6.31
C GLN A 41 -4.91 16.96 -6.36
N SER A 42 -5.97 17.00 -5.57
CA SER A 42 -6.81 18.22 -5.45
C SER A 42 -6.08 19.34 -4.71
N SER A 43 -5.10 19.01 -3.87
CA SER A 43 -4.26 19.97 -3.15
C SER A 43 -2.97 20.29 -3.90
N ILE A 44 -2.34 19.28 -4.51
CA ILE A 44 -1.12 19.39 -5.32
C ILE A 44 -1.37 18.76 -6.68
N ASP A 45 -1.37 19.56 -7.73
CA ASP A 45 -1.50 19.09 -9.11
C ASP A 45 -0.19 18.44 -9.58
N GLY A 46 0.02 17.18 -9.20
CA GLY A 46 1.25 16.42 -9.42
C GLY A 46 1.00 14.99 -9.92
N GLY A 47 2.05 14.38 -10.49
CA GLY A 47 2.09 12.94 -10.79
C GLY A 47 2.45 12.13 -9.54
N VAL A 48 2.00 10.89 -9.45
CA VAL A 48 2.29 10.00 -8.32
C VAL A 48 3.65 9.36 -8.50
N LEU A 49 4.50 9.46 -7.48
CA LEU A 49 5.72 8.65 -7.35
C LEU A 49 5.44 7.41 -6.51
N GLU A 50 4.81 7.63 -5.37
CA GLU A 50 4.48 6.58 -4.42
C GLU A 50 3.16 6.91 -3.73
N ALA A 51 2.41 5.91 -3.35
CA ALA A 51 1.22 6.03 -2.52
C ALA A 51 1.05 4.73 -1.72
N GLU A 52 1.05 4.82 -0.41
CA GLU A 52 0.94 3.68 0.48
C GLU A 52 -0.08 3.93 1.60
N ILE A 53 -0.56 2.84 2.20
CA ILE A 53 -1.42 2.91 3.36
C ILE A 53 -0.62 2.63 4.62
N GLU A 54 -0.66 3.56 5.57
CA GLU A 54 0.09 3.48 6.80
C GLU A 54 -0.76 3.66 8.06
N THR A 55 -0.18 3.32 9.20
CA THR A 55 -0.75 3.62 10.51
C THR A 55 0.03 4.73 11.20
N GLU A 56 -0.54 5.93 11.28
CA GLU A 56 0.02 7.05 12.02
C GLU A 56 -0.68 7.19 13.38
N GLY A 57 -0.01 6.76 14.45
CA GLY A 57 -0.60 6.69 15.80
C GLY A 57 -1.74 5.68 15.88
N ASP A 58 -2.97 6.15 16.06
CA ASP A 58 -4.18 5.32 16.07
C ASP A 58 -5.02 5.47 14.78
N ALA A 59 -4.54 6.23 13.80
CA ALA A 59 -5.24 6.52 12.55
C ALA A 59 -4.62 5.75 11.39
N LEU A 60 -5.47 5.25 10.48
CA LEU A 60 -5.05 4.74 9.18
C LEU A 60 -5.01 5.92 8.21
N VAL A 61 -3.93 6.07 7.49
CA VAL A 61 -3.69 7.16 6.55
C VAL A 61 -3.15 6.62 5.23
N TYR A 62 -3.30 7.39 4.17
CA TYR A 62 -2.52 7.23 2.96
C TYR A 62 -1.43 8.30 2.97
N GLU A 63 -0.17 7.88 2.79
CA GLU A 63 0.94 8.76 2.49
C GLU A 63 1.17 8.74 0.98
N ILE A 64 1.23 9.91 0.35
CA ILE A 64 1.23 10.02 -1.11
C ILE A 64 2.28 11.03 -1.54
N ASP A 65 3.28 10.55 -2.27
CA ASP A 65 4.32 11.36 -2.87
C ASP A 65 3.95 11.80 -4.28
N LEU A 66 3.78 13.11 -4.43
CA LEU A 66 3.45 13.75 -5.70
C LEU A 66 4.61 14.59 -6.24
N VAL A 67 4.95 14.38 -7.51
CA VAL A 67 5.92 15.23 -8.19
C VAL A 67 5.23 16.36 -8.97
N ARG A 68 5.73 17.58 -8.78
CA ARG A 68 5.34 18.75 -9.58
C ARG A 68 6.57 19.57 -9.94
N GLY A 69 6.98 19.49 -11.19
CA GLY A 69 8.23 20.11 -11.66
C GLY A 69 9.45 19.42 -11.06
N GLU A 70 10.23 20.14 -10.25
CA GLU A 70 11.45 19.65 -9.59
C GLU A 70 11.23 19.46 -8.06
N SER A 71 9.98 19.48 -7.59
CA SER A 71 9.64 19.30 -6.18
C SER A 71 8.80 18.04 -5.99
N VAL A 72 9.08 17.32 -4.91
CA VAL A 72 8.25 16.25 -4.39
C VAL A 72 7.43 16.78 -3.22
N TYR A 73 6.19 16.38 -3.15
CA TYR A 73 5.25 16.76 -2.11
C TYR A 73 4.68 15.51 -1.45
N GLU A 74 4.99 15.32 -0.19
CA GLU A 74 4.35 14.32 0.65
C GLU A 74 2.98 14.85 1.10
N VAL A 75 1.93 14.10 0.86
CA VAL A 75 0.55 14.44 1.23
C VAL A 75 -0.06 13.31 2.04
N THR A 76 -0.39 13.57 3.30
CA THR A 76 -1.08 12.60 4.17
C THR A 76 -2.60 12.80 4.06
N VAL A 77 -3.32 11.72 3.74
CA VAL A 77 -4.78 11.69 3.58
C VAL A 77 -5.39 10.74 4.59
N ASN A 78 -6.42 11.17 5.33
CA ASN A 78 -7.14 10.30 6.26
C ASN A 78 -7.86 9.19 5.50
N ALA A 79 -7.55 7.93 5.80
CA ALA A 79 -8.09 6.80 5.07
C ALA A 79 -9.62 6.60 5.26
N ALA A 80 -10.20 7.06 6.36
CA ALA A 80 -11.63 6.92 6.60
C ALA A 80 -12.45 8.04 5.95
N THR A 81 -11.90 9.26 5.81
CA THR A 81 -12.68 10.44 5.36
C THR A 81 -12.25 10.99 4.01
N GLY A 82 -11.01 10.73 3.59
CA GLY A 82 -10.42 11.32 2.39
C GLY A 82 -9.95 12.77 2.58
N ASP A 83 -9.93 13.27 3.82
CA ASP A 83 -9.46 14.62 4.09
C ASP A 83 -7.92 14.67 4.06
N VAL A 84 -7.37 15.69 3.40
CA VAL A 84 -5.93 15.99 3.46
C VAL A 84 -5.59 16.50 4.85
N MET A 85 -4.74 15.78 5.57
CA MET A 85 -4.34 16.07 6.95
C MET A 85 -3.07 16.90 7.03
N LYS A 86 -2.09 16.57 6.18
CA LYS A 86 -0.76 17.17 6.16
C LYS A 86 -0.29 17.32 4.72
N GLN A 87 0.57 18.29 4.49
CA GLN A 87 1.27 18.48 3.22
C GLN A 87 2.63 19.09 3.52
N SER A 88 3.68 18.49 2.99
CA SER A 88 5.04 19.01 3.04
C SER A 88 5.66 19.04 1.66
N GLU A 89 6.47 20.06 1.39
CA GLU A 89 7.27 20.15 0.16
C GLU A 89 8.69 19.73 0.47
N GLU A 90 9.16 18.72 -0.22
CA GLU A 90 10.57 18.33 -0.22
C GLU A 90 11.24 18.85 -1.48
N GLN A 91 12.16 19.78 -1.32
CA GLN A 91 13.00 20.18 -2.45
C GLN A 91 13.96 19.04 -2.76
N LEU A 92 14.01 18.62 -4.02
CA LEU A 92 15.03 17.70 -4.51
C LEU A 92 16.41 18.34 -4.33
N THR A 93 16.93 18.27 -3.09
CA THR A 93 18.31 18.63 -2.79
C THR A 93 19.23 17.61 -3.48
N SER A 94 20.50 17.94 -3.68
CA SER A 94 21.48 17.03 -4.32
C SER A 94 21.62 15.65 -3.64
N PHE A 95 21.03 15.45 -2.49
CA PHE A 95 20.93 14.17 -1.79
C PHE A 95 19.72 13.37 -2.26
N LEU A 96 18.53 14.01 -2.40
CA LEU A 96 17.29 13.37 -2.87
C LEU A 96 17.27 13.19 -4.39
N SER A 97 17.93 14.08 -5.16
CA SER A 97 18.10 13.90 -6.62
C SER A 97 18.96 12.67 -7.01
N GLY A 98 19.50 11.95 -6.01
CA GLY A 98 20.15 10.65 -6.20
C GLY A 98 19.23 9.47 -5.92
N LEU A 99 18.03 9.70 -5.38
CA LEU A 99 17.02 8.66 -5.08
C LEU A 99 16.02 8.53 -6.24
N PHE A 100 15.71 9.63 -6.93
CA PHE A 100 14.81 9.63 -8.08
C PHE A 100 15.55 10.01 -9.34
N GLN A 101 15.38 9.25 -10.40
CA GLN A 101 15.95 9.58 -11.70
C GLN A 101 15.08 10.62 -12.41
N GLU A 102 15.65 11.45 -13.28
CA GLU A 102 14.89 12.46 -14.03
C GLU A 102 13.78 11.83 -14.88
N ASP A 103 13.96 10.57 -15.30
CA ASP A 103 13.01 9.84 -16.10
C ASP A 103 11.79 9.40 -15.29
N GLU A 104 11.95 9.01 -14.01
CA GLU A 104 10.86 8.71 -13.08
C GLU A 104 10.00 9.96 -12.82
N LEU A 105 10.62 11.09 -12.51
CA LEU A 105 9.91 12.36 -12.29
C LEU A 105 9.08 12.78 -13.51
N ARG A 106 9.61 12.55 -14.71
CA ARG A 106 8.91 12.85 -15.96
C ARG A 106 7.78 11.85 -16.21
N ALA A 107 8.03 10.56 -15.98
CA ALA A 107 7.05 9.50 -16.17
C ALA A 107 5.85 9.71 -15.23
N ALA A 108 6.07 9.96 -13.94
CA ALA A 108 5.02 10.28 -12.98
C ALA A 108 4.11 11.43 -13.48
N GLY A 109 4.72 12.51 -13.99
CA GLY A 109 3.97 13.67 -14.52
C GLY A 109 3.08 13.33 -15.72
N THR A 110 3.46 12.39 -16.55
CA THR A 110 2.75 12.01 -17.79
C THR A 110 1.79 10.83 -17.62
N ALA A 111 2.02 9.97 -16.63
CA ALA A 111 1.27 8.74 -16.42
C ALA A 111 -0.03 8.92 -15.58
N ARG A 112 -0.34 10.12 -15.11
CA ARG A 112 -1.47 10.38 -14.18
C ARG A 112 -2.79 9.74 -14.59
N ASP A 113 -3.24 10.00 -15.82
CA ASP A 113 -4.54 9.49 -16.30
C ASP A 113 -4.49 7.98 -16.54
N VAL A 114 -3.32 7.47 -16.94
CA VAL A 114 -3.06 6.06 -17.16
C VAL A 114 -3.15 5.31 -15.83
N LEU A 115 -2.40 5.75 -14.82
CA LEU A 115 -2.43 5.19 -13.48
C LEU A 115 -3.84 5.21 -12.89
N MET A 116 -4.51 6.37 -12.90
CA MET A 116 -5.85 6.51 -12.31
C MET A 116 -6.89 5.62 -12.98
N THR A 117 -6.74 5.37 -14.30
CA THR A 117 -7.62 4.47 -15.03
C THR A 117 -7.38 3.02 -14.60
N ALA A 118 -6.12 2.59 -14.54
CA ALA A 118 -5.74 1.24 -14.14
C ALA A 118 -6.14 0.93 -12.68
N LEU A 119 -5.86 1.84 -11.74
CA LEU A 119 -6.27 1.67 -10.33
C LEU A 119 -7.78 1.54 -10.20
N THR A 120 -8.55 2.37 -10.91
CA THR A 120 -10.02 2.30 -10.88
C THR A 120 -10.53 0.96 -11.45
N GLU A 121 -9.85 0.40 -12.44
CA GLU A 121 -10.18 -0.92 -13.00
C GLU A 121 -9.90 -2.04 -11.98
N LEU A 122 -8.74 -1.99 -11.31
CA LEU A 122 -8.37 -2.96 -10.27
C LEU A 122 -9.34 -2.90 -9.08
N GLU A 123 -9.62 -1.70 -8.56
CA GLU A 123 -10.55 -1.47 -7.44
C GLU A 123 -12.00 -1.81 -7.77
N GLY A 124 -12.37 -1.86 -9.05
CA GLY A 124 -13.67 -2.31 -9.53
C GLY A 124 -13.88 -3.82 -9.43
N GLN A 125 -12.84 -4.59 -9.12
CA GLN A 125 -12.92 -6.04 -8.92
C GLN A 125 -13.36 -6.33 -7.47
N ASP A 126 -14.16 -7.38 -7.31
CA ASP A 126 -14.69 -7.76 -5.99
C ASP A 126 -13.57 -8.04 -4.97
N SER A 127 -13.66 -7.41 -3.82
CA SER A 127 -12.75 -7.61 -2.68
C SER A 127 -11.29 -7.22 -2.96
N THR A 128 -11.03 -6.32 -3.90
CA THR A 128 -9.67 -5.83 -4.18
C THR A 128 -9.35 -4.58 -3.38
N TRP A 129 -8.24 -4.62 -2.65
CA TRP A 129 -7.68 -3.51 -1.89
C TRP A 129 -6.24 -3.27 -2.31
N ILE A 130 -5.95 -2.08 -2.81
CA ILE A 130 -4.59 -1.65 -3.14
C ILE A 130 -3.97 -1.08 -1.87
N GLU A 131 -2.77 -1.56 -1.55
CA GLU A 131 -2.03 -1.21 -0.33
C GLU A 131 -0.88 -0.28 -0.64
N GLU A 132 -0.20 -0.50 -1.77
CA GLU A 132 0.92 0.31 -2.23
C GLU A 132 0.89 0.47 -3.75
N VAL A 133 1.40 1.59 -4.21
CA VAL A 133 1.65 1.94 -5.62
C VAL A 133 2.96 2.69 -5.66
N SER A 134 3.97 2.18 -6.33
CA SER A 134 5.27 2.85 -6.49
C SER A 134 5.72 2.87 -7.95
N LEU A 135 6.30 3.98 -8.39
CA LEU A 135 6.85 4.10 -9.75
C LEU A 135 8.30 3.64 -9.76
N ASP A 136 8.63 2.70 -10.64
CA ASP A 136 9.98 2.15 -10.78
C ASP A 136 10.39 2.02 -12.26
N ASP A 137 11.70 1.82 -12.48
CA ASP A 137 12.29 1.50 -13.80
C ASP A 137 12.59 0.01 -13.87
N GLU A 138 11.79 -0.72 -14.63
CA GLU A 138 11.99 -2.14 -14.87
C GLU A 138 12.37 -2.42 -16.33
N ASP A 139 13.58 -2.91 -16.55
CA ASP A 139 14.09 -3.24 -17.89
C ASP A 139 13.99 -2.07 -18.91
N ASP A 140 14.38 -0.85 -18.52
CA ASP A 140 14.28 0.40 -19.28
C ASP A 140 12.80 0.80 -19.59
N ARG A 141 11.85 0.36 -18.77
CA ARG A 141 10.43 0.76 -18.85
C ARG A 141 9.99 1.33 -17.49
N MET A 142 9.29 2.45 -17.54
CA MET A 142 8.63 2.97 -16.36
C MET A 142 7.35 2.18 -16.10
N VAL A 143 7.25 1.56 -14.94
CA VAL A 143 6.11 0.79 -14.48
C VAL A 143 5.66 1.30 -13.11
N TYR A 144 4.40 1.13 -12.79
CA TYR A 144 3.95 1.18 -11.41
C TYR A 144 3.86 -0.25 -10.87
N GLU A 145 4.60 -0.52 -9.82
CA GLU A 145 4.39 -1.70 -8.98
C GLU A 145 3.17 -1.44 -8.11
N VAL A 146 2.29 -2.43 -8.01
CA VAL A 146 1.04 -2.33 -7.26
C VAL A 146 0.89 -3.53 -6.36
N GLU A 147 1.02 -3.30 -5.06
CA GLU A 147 0.69 -4.30 -4.06
C GLU A 147 -0.79 -4.24 -3.70
N LEU A 148 -1.44 -5.37 -3.77
CA LEU A 148 -2.87 -5.47 -3.48
C LEU A 148 -3.23 -6.79 -2.81
N THR A 149 -4.32 -6.75 -2.04
CA THR A 149 -4.99 -7.94 -1.50
C THR A 149 -6.34 -8.12 -2.18
N ASP A 150 -6.65 -9.35 -2.59
CA ASP A 150 -7.95 -9.74 -3.12
C ASP A 150 -8.46 -11.04 -2.49
N ALA A 151 -9.55 -11.61 -3.03
CA ALA A 151 -10.12 -12.87 -2.53
C ALA A 151 -9.15 -14.07 -2.59
N THR A 152 -8.06 -13.98 -3.35
CA THR A 152 -7.03 -15.02 -3.51
C THR A 152 -5.82 -14.81 -2.59
N GLY A 153 -5.67 -13.64 -1.99
CA GLY A 153 -4.58 -13.22 -1.12
C GLY A 153 -3.81 -12.02 -1.66
N GLU A 154 -2.64 -11.78 -1.11
CA GLU A 154 -1.71 -10.72 -1.53
C GLU A 154 -1.15 -11.03 -2.92
N ARG A 155 -1.07 -10.01 -3.77
CA ARG A 155 -0.50 -10.08 -5.12
C ARG A 155 0.20 -8.78 -5.47
N GLU A 156 1.17 -8.90 -6.35
CA GLU A 156 1.90 -7.81 -6.95
C GLU A 156 1.64 -7.77 -8.45
N LEU A 157 1.38 -6.58 -8.97
CA LEU A 157 1.08 -6.33 -10.38
C LEU A 157 1.91 -5.16 -10.88
N LEU A 158 2.24 -5.20 -12.17
CA LEU A 158 2.89 -4.10 -12.86
C LEU A 158 1.90 -3.39 -13.78
N ILE A 159 1.89 -2.07 -13.74
CA ILE A 159 1.14 -1.22 -14.68
C ILE A 159 2.16 -0.46 -15.53
N ASP A 160 2.21 -0.72 -16.83
CA ASP A 160 3.04 0.07 -17.73
C ASP A 160 2.61 1.55 -17.71
N ALA A 161 3.51 2.45 -17.29
CA ALA A 161 3.22 3.86 -17.07
C ALA A 161 2.86 4.62 -18.36
N THR A 162 3.09 4.03 -19.54
CA THR A 162 2.78 4.64 -20.84
C THR A 162 1.45 4.14 -21.40
N THR A 163 1.20 2.83 -21.29
CA THR A 163 0.06 2.17 -21.94
C THR A 163 -1.08 1.85 -20.99
N GLY A 164 -0.79 1.67 -19.70
CA GLY A 164 -1.73 1.20 -18.67
C GLY A 164 -1.97 -0.31 -18.72
N GLU A 165 -1.15 -1.05 -19.47
CA GLU A 165 -1.24 -2.51 -19.49
C GLU A 165 -0.90 -3.06 -18.10
N ILE A 166 -1.77 -3.93 -17.59
CA ILE A 166 -1.62 -4.56 -16.27
C ILE A 166 -1.12 -5.98 -16.46
N THR A 167 -0.01 -6.33 -15.84
CA THR A 167 0.59 -7.67 -15.87
C THR A 167 0.93 -8.15 -14.45
N PRO A 168 0.92 -9.47 -14.17
CA PRO A 168 1.49 -9.99 -12.94
C PRO A 168 2.98 -9.67 -12.84
N ASP A 169 3.45 -9.39 -11.64
CA ASP A 169 4.87 -9.44 -11.33
C ASP A 169 5.25 -10.89 -10.98
N ASP A 170 6.21 -11.50 -11.74
CA ASP A 170 6.58 -12.94 -11.67
C ASP A 170 7.93 -13.15 -10.96
#